data_08369d3aab89716b67c8993d145b8d40
#
_entry.id   08369d3aab89716b67c8993d145b8d40
#
_cell.length_a   1.000
_cell.length_b   1.000
_cell.length_c   1.000
_cell.angle_alpha   90.00
_cell.angle_beta   90.00
_cell.angle_gamma   90.00
#
_symmetry.space_group_name_H-M   'P 1'
#
loop_
_entity.id
_entity.type
_entity.pdbx_description
1 polymer ?
#
loop_
_entity_poly.entity_id
_entity_poly.type
_entity_poly.pdbx_seq_one_letter_code
_entity_poly.pdbx_strand_id
1 'polypeptide(L)'
;MKKPLLILVPVALLGAGLASYLFWKAQQPFYYAGTVEAQEVDIASGLAAPILSLKAEEGQSVKKGELLAELDCREVLPADKLAQVEFQRAQSLFRGGSFTGSQLDQAQSAADMAAARASWCSIYSPITGTVLTRFQQEGEWARPGGRIMSMADLSQLYAWVYVDEEALARVRPGQAFTAIAEDAAGRTLAARVAYIRPEAEFTPKNVQTKEERQRLVHGVKLDLGDGAGLLVPGMSIESRLGD
;
A
#
# COMPACT_ATOMS: atom_id res chain seq x y z
N MET A 1 -5.73 25.21 -72.74
CA MET A 1 -5.68 23.95 -71.93
C MET A 1 -4.77 24.12 -70.67
N LYS A 2 -5.16 24.95 -69.69
CA LYS A 2 -4.33 25.18 -68.46
C LYS A 2 -5.17 25.17 -67.14
N LYS A 3 -6.42 24.70 -67.14
CA LYS A 3 -7.32 24.74 -66.00
C LYS A 3 -7.24 23.59 -64.99
N PRO A 4 -6.77 22.34 -65.33
CA PRO A 4 -6.74 21.27 -64.32
C PRO A 4 -5.60 21.44 -63.28
N LEU A 5 -4.50 22.13 -63.63
CA LEU A 5 -3.36 22.32 -62.72
C LEU A 5 -3.70 23.20 -61.52
N LEU A 6 -4.63 24.15 -61.66
CA LEU A 6 -5.02 25.10 -60.62
C LEU A 6 -5.83 24.42 -59.50
N ILE A 7 -6.47 23.29 -59.78
CA ILE A 7 -7.25 22.51 -58.78
C ILE A 7 -6.40 21.41 -58.17
N LEU A 8 -5.43 20.82 -58.89
CA LEU A 8 -4.56 19.76 -58.41
C LEU A 8 -3.62 20.19 -57.28
N VAL A 9 -3.09 21.42 -57.33
CA VAL A 9 -2.17 21.96 -56.32
C VAL A 9 -2.82 22.08 -54.95
N PRO A 10 -4.02 22.69 -54.78
CA PRO A 10 -4.66 22.78 -53.45
C PRO A 10 -5.10 21.42 -52.93
N VAL A 11 -5.52 20.48 -53.77
CA VAL A 11 -5.88 19.11 -53.38
C VAL A 11 -4.66 18.34 -52.87
N ALA A 12 -3.50 18.48 -53.56
CA ALA A 12 -2.24 17.87 -53.09
C ALA A 12 -1.75 18.45 -51.76
N LEU A 13 -1.87 19.77 -51.55
CA LEU A 13 -1.52 20.43 -50.28
C LEU A 13 -2.44 19.97 -49.12
N LEU A 14 -3.76 19.86 -49.39
CA LEU A 14 -4.69 19.32 -48.41
C LEU A 14 -4.39 17.85 -48.07
N GLY A 15 -4.07 17.04 -49.08
CA GLY A 15 -3.66 15.63 -48.89
C GLY A 15 -2.37 15.50 -48.05
N ALA A 16 -1.37 16.31 -48.38
CA ALA A 16 -0.09 16.34 -47.63
C ALA A 16 -0.29 16.85 -46.19
N GLY A 17 -1.13 17.87 -46.02
CA GLY A 17 -1.48 18.37 -44.67
C GLY A 17 -2.23 17.33 -43.83
N LEU A 18 -3.17 16.62 -44.43
CA LEU A 18 -3.90 15.55 -43.75
C LEU A 18 -2.98 14.35 -43.42
N ALA A 19 -2.12 13.96 -44.34
CA ALA A 19 -1.15 12.89 -44.13
C ALA A 19 -0.13 13.26 -43.00
N SER A 20 0.37 14.50 -43.00
CA SER A 20 1.25 15.01 -41.97
C SER A 20 0.56 15.05 -40.63
N TYR A 21 -0.71 15.47 -40.56
CA TYR A 21 -1.50 15.48 -39.33
C TYR A 21 -1.78 14.06 -38.84
N LEU A 22 -2.14 13.11 -39.67
CA LEU A 22 -2.35 11.71 -39.31
C LEU A 22 -1.06 11.05 -38.86
N PHE A 23 0.07 11.34 -39.52
CA PHE A 23 1.38 10.87 -39.13
C PHE A 23 1.81 11.43 -37.77
N TRP A 24 1.61 12.73 -37.53
CA TRP A 24 1.88 13.36 -36.26
C TRP A 24 1.00 12.80 -35.12
N LYS A 25 -0.30 12.58 -35.39
CA LYS A 25 -1.24 11.99 -34.44
C LYS A 25 -0.88 10.53 -34.13
N ALA A 26 -0.40 9.76 -35.10
CA ALA A 26 0.04 8.38 -34.91
C ALA A 26 1.34 8.25 -34.13
N GLN A 27 2.14 9.30 -34.06
CA GLN A 27 3.39 9.35 -33.29
C GLN A 27 3.19 9.87 -31.86
N GLN A 28 1.99 10.28 -31.48
CA GLN A 28 1.78 10.69 -30.09
C GLN A 28 1.96 9.49 -29.17
N PRO A 29 2.83 9.57 -28.15
CA PRO A 29 3.01 8.49 -27.21
C PRO A 29 1.70 8.22 -26.47
N PHE A 30 1.36 6.96 -26.33
CA PHE A 30 0.22 6.56 -25.52
C PHE A 30 0.62 6.60 -24.05
N TYR A 31 -0.19 7.25 -23.23
CA TYR A 31 0.00 7.32 -21.78
C TYR A 31 -0.97 6.40 -21.07
N TYR A 32 -0.48 5.69 -20.07
CA TYR A 32 -1.26 4.84 -19.19
C TYR A 32 -1.49 5.57 -17.88
N ALA A 33 -2.75 5.87 -17.59
CA ALA A 33 -3.11 6.47 -16.31
C ALA A 33 -3.04 5.46 -15.19
N GLY A 34 -2.59 5.90 -14.03
CA GLY A 34 -2.50 5.10 -12.82
C GLY A 34 -2.66 5.94 -11.56
N THR A 35 -2.81 5.26 -10.44
CA THR A 35 -2.86 5.89 -9.12
C THR A 35 -1.70 5.42 -8.27
N VAL A 36 -1.07 6.35 -7.59
CA VAL A 36 0.01 6.08 -6.64
C VAL A 36 -0.58 5.44 -5.38
N GLU A 37 0.01 4.35 -4.96
CA GLU A 37 -0.35 3.62 -3.76
C GLU A 37 0.90 3.35 -2.91
N ALA A 38 0.68 3.10 -1.61
CA ALA A 38 1.70 2.61 -0.69
C ALA A 38 1.25 1.26 -0.11
N GLN A 39 2.21 0.45 0.33
CA GLN A 39 1.89 -0.77 1.06
C GLN A 39 1.40 -0.41 2.45
N GLU A 40 0.09 -0.51 2.67
CA GLU A 40 -0.50 -0.25 3.98
C GLU A 40 -0.39 -1.44 4.92
N VAL A 41 -0.19 -1.15 6.19
CA VAL A 41 -0.21 -2.10 7.29
C VAL A 41 -1.25 -1.63 8.31
N ASP A 42 -2.26 -2.45 8.53
CA ASP A 42 -3.28 -2.21 9.54
C ASP A 42 -2.76 -2.58 10.93
N ILE A 43 -2.82 -1.64 11.84
CA ILE A 43 -2.50 -1.84 13.26
C ILE A 43 -3.81 -2.16 13.99
N ALA A 44 -3.91 -3.40 14.46
CA ALA A 44 -5.11 -3.91 15.10
C ALA A 44 -4.87 -4.26 16.56
N SER A 45 -5.95 -4.21 17.37
CA SER A 45 -5.91 -4.68 18.76
C SER A 45 -5.88 -6.21 18.84
N GLY A 46 -5.08 -6.75 19.76
CA GLY A 46 -5.13 -8.15 20.18
C GLY A 46 -6.17 -8.42 21.28
N LEU A 47 -6.65 -7.37 21.97
CA LEU A 47 -7.52 -7.46 23.15
C LEU A 47 -8.84 -6.70 22.95
N ALA A 48 -9.85 -7.11 23.71
CA ALA A 48 -11.04 -6.32 23.97
C ALA A 48 -10.80 -5.44 25.20
N ALA A 49 -10.49 -4.15 24.99
CA ALA A 49 -10.25 -3.21 26.08
C ALA A 49 -10.46 -1.76 25.62
N PRO A 50 -10.75 -0.82 26.54
CA PRO A 50 -10.77 0.61 26.19
C PRO A 50 -9.37 1.07 25.75
N ILE A 51 -9.34 1.98 24.79
CA ILE A 51 -8.09 2.67 24.38
C ILE A 51 -7.80 3.75 25.42
N LEU A 52 -6.72 3.60 26.14
CA LEU A 52 -6.31 4.55 27.19
C LEU A 52 -5.66 5.79 26.57
N SER A 53 -4.77 5.59 25.60
CA SER A 53 -4.13 6.69 24.89
C SER A 53 -3.66 6.28 23.50
N LEU A 54 -3.66 7.23 22.57
CA LEU A 54 -3.07 7.12 21.24
C LEU A 54 -1.86 8.06 21.16
N LYS A 55 -0.67 7.51 20.98
CA LYS A 55 0.60 8.26 21.02
C LYS A 55 1.00 8.82 19.65
N ALA A 56 0.42 8.29 18.56
CA ALA A 56 0.73 8.71 17.21
C ALA A 56 -0.46 9.42 16.56
N GLU A 57 -0.18 10.48 15.81
CA GLU A 57 -1.17 11.27 15.08
C GLU A 57 -1.12 10.97 13.58
N GLU A 58 -2.21 11.27 12.87
CA GLU A 58 -2.25 11.17 11.40
C GLU A 58 -1.19 12.08 10.77
N GLY A 59 -0.46 11.57 9.79
CA GLY A 59 0.66 12.26 9.17
C GLY A 59 1.98 12.17 9.94
N GLN A 60 2.00 11.64 11.15
CA GLN A 60 3.22 11.49 11.94
C GLN A 60 4.08 10.34 11.42
N SER A 61 5.37 10.60 11.26
CA SER A 61 6.37 9.56 10.98
C SER A 61 6.77 8.86 12.27
N VAL A 62 6.74 7.53 12.28
CA VAL A 62 7.08 6.67 13.42
C VAL A 62 8.09 5.60 13.03
N LYS A 63 8.87 5.13 14.00
CA LYS A 63 9.87 4.07 13.79
C LYS A 63 9.30 2.72 14.18
N LYS A 64 9.83 1.66 13.56
CA LYS A 64 9.55 0.29 13.99
C LYS A 64 9.86 0.11 15.48
N GLY A 65 8.90 -0.44 16.25
CA GLY A 65 8.99 -0.64 17.68
C GLY A 65 8.60 0.59 18.53
N GLU A 66 8.17 1.68 17.90
CA GLU A 66 7.64 2.86 18.61
C GLU A 66 6.22 2.58 19.12
N LEU A 67 5.90 3.08 20.31
CA LEU A 67 4.60 2.89 20.96
C LEU A 67 3.54 3.74 20.24
N LEU A 68 2.48 3.10 19.76
CA LEU A 68 1.40 3.74 19.03
C LEU A 68 0.15 3.95 19.87
N ALA A 69 -0.20 2.95 20.69
CA ALA A 69 -1.39 2.98 21.52
C ALA A 69 -1.20 2.19 22.83
N GLU A 70 -1.93 2.59 23.85
CA GLU A 70 -2.02 1.87 25.13
C GLU A 70 -3.49 1.53 25.40
N LEU A 71 -3.73 0.28 25.80
CA LEU A 71 -5.04 -0.21 26.20
C LEU A 71 -5.16 -0.22 27.72
N ASP A 72 -6.40 -0.09 28.21
CA ASP A 72 -6.68 -0.23 29.63
C ASP A 72 -6.63 -1.70 30.05
N CYS A 73 -5.52 -2.09 30.63
CA CYS A 73 -5.23 -3.46 31.04
C CYS A 73 -5.30 -3.71 32.54
N ARG A 74 -6.13 -2.97 33.27
CA ARG A 74 -6.29 -3.12 34.72
C ARG A 74 -6.65 -4.54 35.18
N GLU A 75 -7.22 -5.37 34.30
CA GLU A 75 -7.52 -6.78 34.58
C GLU A 75 -6.41 -7.72 34.10
N VAL A 76 -5.76 -7.40 32.99
CA VAL A 76 -4.76 -8.26 32.32
C VAL A 76 -3.45 -8.27 33.10
N LEU A 77 -2.95 -7.10 33.49
CA LEU A 77 -1.66 -6.98 34.15
C LEU A 77 -1.57 -7.68 35.54
N PRO A 78 -2.62 -7.61 36.40
CA PRO A 78 -2.61 -8.41 37.64
C PRO A 78 -2.68 -9.92 37.38
N ALA A 79 -3.38 -10.37 36.36
CA ALA A 79 -3.46 -11.79 35.99
C ALA A 79 -2.08 -12.31 35.53
N ASP A 80 -1.36 -11.55 34.72
CA ASP A 80 0.02 -11.88 34.32
C ASP A 80 0.93 -11.97 35.58
N LYS A 81 0.90 -10.95 36.44
CA LYS A 81 1.68 -10.95 37.66
C LYS A 81 1.40 -12.17 38.53
N LEU A 82 0.12 -12.57 38.69
CA LEU A 82 -0.26 -13.76 39.43
C LEU A 82 0.36 -15.02 38.82
N ALA A 83 0.18 -15.20 37.49
CA ALA A 83 0.71 -16.36 36.79
C ALA A 83 2.24 -16.47 36.87
N GLN A 84 2.96 -15.35 36.82
CA GLN A 84 4.41 -15.30 37.03
C GLN A 84 4.81 -15.74 38.42
N VAL A 85 4.11 -15.28 39.48
CA VAL A 85 4.37 -15.69 40.88
C VAL A 85 4.09 -17.19 41.06
N GLU A 86 3.01 -17.71 40.47
CA GLU A 86 2.68 -19.14 40.54
C GLU A 86 3.74 -20.00 39.85
N PHE A 87 4.22 -19.58 38.69
CA PHE A 87 5.33 -20.25 38.01
C PHE A 87 6.60 -20.26 38.85
N GLN A 88 6.99 -19.14 39.45
CA GLN A 88 8.15 -19.07 40.33
C GLN A 88 8.00 -20.00 41.56
N ARG A 89 6.79 -20.10 42.13
CA ARG A 89 6.49 -21.04 43.23
C ARG A 89 6.61 -22.48 42.75
N ALA A 90 6.02 -22.81 41.57
CA ALA A 90 6.12 -24.15 40.98
C ALA A 90 7.57 -24.55 40.72
N GLN A 91 8.38 -23.64 40.22
CA GLN A 91 9.82 -23.87 40.02
C GLN A 91 10.58 -24.16 41.33
N SER A 92 10.24 -23.45 42.41
CA SER A 92 10.85 -23.70 43.73
C SER A 92 10.46 -25.05 44.32
N LEU A 93 9.17 -25.44 44.18
CA LEU A 93 8.64 -26.72 44.64
C LEU A 93 9.19 -27.91 43.84
N PHE A 94 9.36 -27.73 42.52
CA PHE A 94 9.99 -28.72 41.68
C PHE A 94 11.45 -28.99 42.06
N ARG A 95 12.23 -27.93 42.32
CA ARG A 95 13.60 -28.05 42.80
C ARG A 95 13.67 -28.76 44.19
N GLY A 96 12.65 -28.55 45.02
CA GLY A 96 12.49 -29.23 46.31
C GLY A 96 11.94 -30.66 46.21
N GLY A 97 11.66 -31.16 44.99
CA GLY A 97 11.13 -32.51 44.78
C GLY A 97 9.65 -32.67 45.14
N SER A 98 8.92 -31.58 45.41
CA SER A 98 7.50 -31.58 45.78
C SER A 98 6.55 -31.45 44.62
N PHE A 99 7.03 -31.03 43.42
CA PHE A 99 6.26 -30.94 42.20
C PHE A 99 6.80 -31.88 41.13
N THR A 100 5.93 -32.36 40.28
CA THR A 100 6.27 -33.12 39.04
C THR A 100 6.67 -32.19 37.91
N GLY A 101 7.42 -32.70 36.93
CA GLY A 101 7.73 -31.94 35.71
C GLY A 101 6.48 -31.43 35.01
N SER A 102 5.42 -32.24 34.91
CA SER A 102 4.14 -31.84 34.29
C SER A 102 3.47 -30.65 34.99
N GLN A 103 3.58 -30.57 36.35
CA GLN A 103 3.04 -29.44 37.09
C GLN A 103 3.85 -28.14 36.87
N LEU A 104 5.16 -28.27 36.71
CA LEU A 104 6.02 -27.15 36.36
C LEU A 104 5.72 -26.64 34.95
N ASP A 105 5.60 -27.55 33.97
CA ASP A 105 5.28 -27.22 32.55
C ASP A 105 3.91 -26.55 32.46
N GLN A 106 2.92 -26.99 33.23
CA GLN A 106 1.61 -26.38 33.28
C GLN A 106 1.65 -24.94 33.81
N ALA A 107 2.40 -24.71 34.90
CA ALA A 107 2.58 -23.38 35.49
C ALA A 107 3.34 -22.44 34.53
N GLN A 108 4.35 -22.94 33.84
CA GLN A 108 5.07 -22.20 32.81
C GLN A 108 4.17 -21.80 31.69
N SER A 109 3.41 -22.75 31.11
CA SER A 109 2.47 -22.47 30.00
C SER A 109 1.44 -21.41 30.40
N ALA A 110 0.93 -21.45 31.64
CA ALA A 110 0.00 -20.46 32.15
C ALA A 110 0.65 -19.06 32.23
N ALA A 111 1.88 -18.98 32.70
CA ALA A 111 2.64 -17.72 32.79
C ALA A 111 2.93 -17.16 31.37
N ASP A 112 3.35 -18.01 30.42
CA ASP A 112 3.64 -17.59 29.05
C ASP A 112 2.37 -17.06 28.33
N MET A 113 1.21 -17.71 28.54
CA MET A 113 -0.06 -17.25 27.99
C MET A 113 -0.50 -15.91 28.61
N ALA A 114 -0.30 -15.71 29.91
CA ALA A 114 -0.64 -14.46 30.59
C ALA A 114 0.28 -13.33 30.11
N ALA A 115 1.59 -13.57 30.01
CA ALA A 115 2.56 -12.62 29.49
C ALA A 115 2.27 -12.22 28.03
N ALA A 116 1.91 -13.18 27.19
CA ALA A 116 1.51 -12.89 25.81
C ALA A 116 0.29 -11.95 25.76
N ARG A 117 -0.73 -12.18 26.59
CA ARG A 117 -1.89 -11.28 26.68
C ARG A 117 -1.50 -9.89 27.21
N ALA A 118 -0.62 -9.83 28.22
CA ALA A 118 -0.13 -8.57 28.78
C ALA A 118 0.66 -7.76 27.75
N SER A 119 1.41 -8.42 26.86
CA SER A 119 2.13 -7.75 25.78
C SER A 119 1.22 -7.00 24.79
N TRP A 120 -0.03 -7.43 24.63
CA TRP A 120 -1.01 -6.78 23.75
C TRP A 120 -1.61 -5.50 24.35
N CYS A 121 -1.30 -5.16 25.59
CA CYS A 121 -1.71 -3.92 26.25
C CYS A 121 -1.05 -2.69 25.65
N SER A 122 0.15 -2.85 25.12
CA SER A 122 0.91 -1.80 24.43
C SER A 122 1.09 -2.19 22.98
N ILE A 123 0.62 -1.34 22.10
CA ILE A 123 0.62 -1.59 20.65
C ILE A 123 1.75 -0.80 20.02
N TYR A 124 2.68 -1.53 19.41
CA TYR A 124 3.89 -0.97 18.82
C TYR A 124 3.85 -1.03 17.30
N SER A 125 4.56 -0.11 16.64
CA SER A 125 4.68 -0.11 15.19
C SER A 125 5.49 -1.31 14.67
N PRO A 126 4.95 -2.10 13.72
CA PRO A 126 5.67 -3.20 13.09
C PRO A 126 6.66 -2.73 12.02
N ILE A 127 6.51 -1.51 11.51
CA ILE A 127 7.32 -0.92 10.44
C ILE A 127 7.80 0.49 10.81
N THR A 128 8.81 0.99 10.12
CA THR A 128 9.08 2.43 10.06
C THR A 128 8.24 3.01 8.93
N GLY A 129 7.49 4.08 9.18
CA GLY A 129 6.59 4.65 8.19
C GLY A 129 5.79 5.82 8.75
N THR A 130 4.74 6.20 8.04
CA THR A 130 3.84 7.29 8.40
C THR A 130 2.46 6.77 8.74
N VAL A 131 1.85 7.28 9.79
CA VAL A 131 0.45 6.99 10.13
C VAL A 131 -0.45 7.66 9.09
N LEU A 132 -1.27 6.86 8.40
CA LEU A 132 -2.17 7.36 7.37
C LEU A 132 -3.53 7.75 7.95
N THR A 133 -4.14 6.82 8.70
CA THR A 133 -5.50 7.01 9.22
C THR A 133 -5.63 6.43 10.62
N ARG A 134 -6.33 7.13 11.48
CA ARG A 134 -6.77 6.66 12.80
C ARG A 134 -8.24 6.26 12.71
N PHE A 135 -8.53 4.97 12.89
CA PHE A 135 -9.90 4.44 12.83
C PHE A 135 -10.63 4.52 14.16
N GLN A 136 -9.91 4.64 15.25
CA GLN A 136 -10.46 4.71 16.61
C GLN A 136 -9.88 5.88 17.40
N GLN A 137 -10.59 6.29 18.43
CA GLN A 137 -10.22 7.42 19.29
C GLN A 137 -9.95 6.93 20.73
N GLU A 138 -9.30 7.77 21.53
CA GLU A 138 -9.13 7.53 22.96
C GLU A 138 -10.48 7.41 23.66
N GLY A 139 -10.59 6.46 24.57
CA GLY A 139 -11.83 6.13 25.26
C GLY A 139 -12.77 5.16 24.52
N GLU A 140 -12.53 4.90 23.24
CA GLU A 140 -13.29 3.88 22.52
C GLU A 140 -12.86 2.46 22.92
N TRP A 141 -13.75 1.52 22.69
CA TRP A 141 -13.53 0.11 23.01
C TRP A 141 -12.93 -0.62 21.82
N ALA A 142 -11.62 -0.95 21.89
CA ALA A 142 -10.98 -1.80 20.91
C ALA A 142 -11.50 -3.24 20.99
N ARG A 143 -11.53 -3.91 19.83
CA ARG A 143 -11.93 -5.33 19.72
C ARG A 143 -10.78 -6.14 19.12
N PRO A 144 -10.64 -7.43 19.48
CA PRO A 144 -9.64 -8.29 18.84
C PRO A 144 -9.79 -8.28 17.32
N GLY A 145 -8.69 -8.01 16.61
CA GLY A 145 -8.69 -7.83 15.15
C GLY A 145 -9.27 -6.50 14.66
N GLY A 146 -9.80 -5.65 15.54
CA GLY A 146 -10.29 -4.31 15.18
C GLY A 146 -9.13 -3.36 14.86
N ARG A 147 -9.21 -2.69 13.71
CA ARG A 147 -8.20 -1.71 13.29
C ARG A 147 -8.23 -0.49 14.18
N ILE A 148 -7.08 -0.06 14.65
CA ILE A 148 -6.89 1.17 15.43
C ILE A 148 -6.37 2.28 14.52
N MET A 149 -5.36 1.98 13.69
CA MET A 149 -4.81 2.89 12.69
C MET A 149 -4.23 2.12 11.53
N SER A 150 -3.99 2.81 10.40
CA SER A 150 -3.19 2.29 9.28
C SER A 150 -1.91 3.10 9.13
N MET A 151 -0.89 2.44 8.62
CA MET A 151 0.43 3.01 8.39
C MET A 151 0.97 2.55 7.05
N ALA A 152 1.85 3.34 6.43
CA ALA A 152 2.59 2.94 5.25
C ALA A 152 4.04 3.44 5.27
N ASP A 153 4.90 2.69 4.59
CA ASP A 153 6.24 3.15 4.24
C ASP A 153 6.17 3.97 2.95
N LEU A 154 6.19 5.29 3.08
CA LEU A 154 6.11 6.21 1.94
C LEU A 154 7.40 6.29 1.12
N SER A 155 8.47 5.59 1.53
CA SER A 155 9.68 5.46 0.73
C SER A 155 9.58 4.39 -0.37
N GLN A 156 8.52 3.56 -0.32
CA GLN A 156 8.28 2.46 -1.25
C GLN A 156 6.89 2.61 -1.90
N LEU A 157 6.79 3.61 -2.77
CA LEU A 157 5.56 3.87 -3.51
C LEU A 157 5.51 3.03 -4.77
N TYR A 158 4.31 2.65 -5.15
CA TYR A 158 4.04 1.97 -6.41
C TYR A 158 2.78 2.55 -7.07
N ALA A 159 2.60 2.25 -8.33
CA ALA A 159 1.36 2.59 -9.02
C ALA A 159 0.84 1.39 -9.81
N TRP A 160 -0.47 1.27 -9.87
CA TRP A 160 -1.12 0.38 -10.82
C TRP A 160 -1.49 1.18 -12.07
N VAL A 161 -0.97 0.74 -13.21
CA VAL A 161 -1.36 1.24 -14.53
C VAL A 161 -2.04 0.13 -15.30
N TYR A 162 -2.95 0.49 -16.18
CA TYR A 162 -3.76 -0.48 -16.90
C TYR A 162 -3.38 -0.45 -18.37
N VAL A 163 -2.86 -1.58 -18.84
CA VAL A 163 -2.29 -1.74 -20.19
C VAL A 163 -3.16 -2.69 -20.99
N ASP A 164 -3.46 -2.34 -22.23
CA ASP A 164 -4.21 -3.21 -23.14
C ASP A 164 -3.37 -4.43 -23.57
N GLU A 165 -4.05 -5.45 -24.13
CA GLU A 165 -3.40 -6.72 -24.51
C GLU A 165 -2.34 -6.52 -25.59
N GLU A 166 -2.53 -5.58 -26.51
CA GLU A 166 -1.59 -5.29 -27.60
C GLU A 166 -0.28 -4.70 -27.06
N ALA A 167 -0.39 -3.73 -26.14
CA ALA A 167 0.77 -3.12 -25.52
C ALA A 167 1.43 -4.07 -24.50
N LEU A 168 0.65 -4.93 -23.81
CA LEU A 168 1.16 -5.91 -22.88
C LEU A 168 2.19 -6.86 -23.52
N ALA A 169 2.03 -7.19 -24.78
CA ALA A 169 2.99 -8.02 -25.52
C ALA A 169 4.42 -7.45 -25.50
N ARG A 170 4.56 -6.13 -25.29
CA ARG A 170 5.84 -5.40 -25.25
C ARG A 170 6.32 -5.10 -23.83
N VAL A 171 5.50 -5.34 -22.81
CA VAL A 171 5.84 -5.08 -21.40
C VAL A 171 6.51 -6.31 -20.79
N ARG A 172 7.59 -6.11 -20.06
CA ARG A 172 8.31 -7.17 -19.36
C ARG A 172 8.61 -6.74 -17.92
N PRO A 173 8.63 -7.67 -16.95
CA PRO A 173 9.11 -7.39 -15.60
C PRO A 173 10.53 -6.83 -15.64
N GLY A 174 10.78 -5.79 -14.82
CA GLY A 174 12.06 -5.08 -14.77
C GLY A 174 12.22 -3.98 -15.82
N GLN A 175 11.34 -3.87 -16.80
CA GLN A 175 11.39 -2.85 -17.83
C GLN A 175 11.20 -1.45 -17.25
N ALA A 176 11.94 -0.47 -17.78
CA ALA A 176 11.82 0.93 -17.38
C ALA A 176 10.56 1.56 -18.00
N PHE A 177 9.89 2.35 -17.18
CA PHE A 177 8.80 3.24 -17.55
C PHE A 177 9.16 4.66 -17.09
N THR A 178 8.60 5.65 -17.77
CA THR A 178 8.64 7.04 -17.29
C THR A 178 7.27 7.37 -16.73
N ALA A 179 7.20 7.63 -15.42
CA ALA A 179 6.00 8.12 -14.76
C ALA A 179 6.04 9.65 -14.73
N ILE A 180 4.90 10.27 -14.98
CA ILE A 180 4.71 11.72 -14.96
C ILE A 180 3.65 12.00 -13.91
N ALA A 181 3.99 12.75 -12.87
CA ALA A 181 3.02 13.17 -11.89
C ALA A 181 2.08 14.21 -12.51
N GLU A 182 0.77 14.04 -12.33
CA GLU A 182 -0.25 15.03 -12.72
C GLU A 182 -0.25 16.21 -11.71
N ASP A 183 0.92 16.76 -11.44
CA ASP A 183 1.05 17.97 -10.67
C ASP A 183 1.30 19.20 -11.60
N ALA A 184 1.16 20.39 -11.05
CA ALA A 184 1.36 21.63 -11.79
C ALA A 184 2.77 21.76 -12.43
N ALA A 185 3.73 20.93 -12.01
CA ALA A 185 5.11 20.95 -12.48
C ALA A 185 5.40 19.85 -13.53
N GLY A 186 4.51 18.88 -13.73
CA GLY A 186 4.69 17.78 -14.69
C GLY A 186 5.98 16.99 -14.46
N ARG A 187 6.31 16.71 -13.20
CA ARG A 187 7.58 16.06 -12.82
C ARG A 187 7.63 14.63 -13.33
N THR A 188 8.73 14.29 -13.95
CA THR A 188 8.99 12.94 -14.46
C THR A 188 9.80 12.13 -13.44
N LEU A 189 9.40 10.89 -13.26
CA LEU A 189 10.02 9.92 -12.36
C LEU A 189 10.36 8.65 -13.14
N ALA A 190 11.49 8.05 -12.82
CA ALA A 190 11.82 6.72 -13.33
C ALA A 190 10.96 5.70 -12.59
N ALA A 191 10.23 4.89 -13.33
CA ALA A 191 9.46 3.78 -12.81
C ALA A 191 9.96 2.46 -13.39
N ARG A 192 9.69 1.35 -12.72
CA ARG A 192 10.09 0.02 -13.19
C ARG A 192 8.94 -0.96 -13.02
N VAL A 193 8.71 -1.81 -14.02
CA VAL A 193 7.71 -2.87 -13.93
C VAL A 193 8.12 -3.86 -12.84
N ALA A 194 7.38 -3.88 -11.73
CA ALA A 194 7.58 -4.81 -10.64
C ALA A 194 6.78 -6.11 -10.84
N TYR A 195 5.54 -6.00 -11.34
CA TYR A 195 4.65 -7.14 -11.49
C TYR A 195 3.61 -6.87 -12.56
N ILE A 196 3.20 -7.91 -13.27
CA ILE A 196 2.14 -7.89 -14.28
C ILE A 196 1.07 -8.87 -13.81
N ARG A 197 -0.17 -8.40 -13.65
CA ARG A 197 -1.31 -9.23 -13.26
C ARG A 197 -1.66 -10.17 -14.41
N PRO A 198 -1.70 -11.50 -14.20
CA PRO A 198 -1.98 -12.45 -15.28
C PRO A 198 -3.43 -12.41 -15.74
N GLU A 199 -4.35 -12.00 -14.86
CA GLU A 199 -5.78 -11.93 -15.15
C GLU A 199 -6.11 -10.57 -15.77
N ALA A 200 -6.91 -10.61 -16.85
CA ALA A 200 -7.45 -9.40 -17.45
C ALA A 200 -8.64 -8.88 -16.62
N GLU A 201 -8.72 -7.59 -16.47
CA GLU A 201 -9.80 -6.89 -15.78
C GLU A 201 -10.49 -5.92 -16.74
N PHE A 202 -11.73 -5.57 -16.44
CA PHE A 202 -12.36 -4.44 -17.13
C PHE A 202 -11.74 -3.13 -16.68
N THR A 203 -11.60 -2.20 -17.61
CA THR A 203 -11.06 -0.86 -17.31
C THR A 203 -11.74 -0.27 -16.07
N PRO A 204 -10.99 0.22 -15.07
CA PRO A 204 -11.56 0.81 -13.84
C PRO A 204 -12.54 1.95 -14.15
N LYS A 205 -13.48 2.19 -13.23
CA LYS A 205 -14.61 3.14 -13.38
C LYS A 205 -14.23 4.60 -13.69
N ASN A 206 -12.96 4.97 -13.63
CA ASN A 206 -12.48 6.32 -13.87
C ASN A 206 -12.37 6.70 -15.35
N VAL A 207 -12.65 5.77 -16.28
CA VAL A 207 -12.60 6.03 -17.72
C VAL A 207 -13.95 6.57 -18.19
N GLN A 208 -13.93 7.70 -18.93
CA GLN A 208 -15.12 8.50 -19.22
C GLN A 208 -15.95 7.98 -20.41
N THR A 209 -15.38 7.17 -21.32
CA THR A 209 -16.08 6.71 -22.51
C THR A 209 -16.61 5.29 -22.37
N LYS A 210 -17.76 5.01 -23.03
CA LYS A 210 -18.43 3.72 -22.98
C LYS A 210 -17.65 2.63 -23.73
N GLU A 211 -16.93 3.01 -24.76
CA GLU A 211 -16.08 2.14 -25.59
C GLU A 211 -14.83 1.68 -24.84
N GLU A 212 -14.23 2.55 -24.05
CA GLU A 212 -13.06 2.23 -23.25
C GLU A 212 -13.38 1.34 -22.04
N ARG A 213 -14.58 1.45 -21.45
CA ARG A 213 -15.03 0.59 -20.34
C ARG A 213 -15.23 -0.88 -20.73
N GLN A 214 -15.29 -1.20 -22.01
CA GLN A 214 -15.49 -2.58 -22.50
C GLN A 214 -14.18 -3.25 -22.89
N ARG A 215 -13.04 -2.55 -22.81
CA ARG A 215 -11.74 -3.14 -23.11
C ARG A 215 -11.21 -3.92 -21.91
N LEU A 216 -10.70 -5.10 -22.19
CA LEU A 216 -9.92 -5.88 -21.24
C LEU A 216 -8.53 -5.27 -21.13
N VAL A 217 -8.08 -5.06 -19.92
CA VAL A 217 -6.78 -4.49 -19.59
C VAL A 217 -6.09 -5.33 -18.54
N HIS A 218 -4.78 -5.29 -18.52
CA HIS A 218 -3.97 -5.95 -17.49
C HIS A 218 -3.38 -4.92 -16.55
N GLY A 219 -3.50 -5.18 -15.25
CA GLY A 219 -2.85 -4.37 -14.24
C GLY A 219 -1.34 -4.60 -14.25
N VAL A 220 -0.58 -3.53 -14.45
CA VAL A 220 0.89 -3.51 -14.35
C VAL A 220 1.27 -2.70 -13.14
N LYS A 221 1.96 -3.33 -12.19
CA LYS A 221 2.49 -2.66 -11.00
C LYS A 221 3.83 -2.02 -11.34
N LEU A 222 3.90 -0.72 -11.23
CA LEU A 222 5.12 0.06 -11.38
C LEU A 222 5.69 0.38 -10.01
N ASP A 223 6.92 0.03 -9.77
CA ASP A 223 7.71 0.51 -8.65
C ASP A 223 8.22 1.91 -9.00
N LEU A 224 7.89 2.88 -8.16
CA LEU A 224 8.25 4.29 -8.33
C LEU A 224 9.55 4.65 -7.58
N GLY A 225 10.15 3.68 -6.90
CA GLY A 225 11.41 3.85 -6.17
C GLY A 225 11.32 4.95 -5.13
N ASP A 226 12.33 5.82 -5.11
CA ASP A 226 12.47 6.90 -4.13
C ASP A 226 11.60 8.14 -4.48
N GLY A 227 10.32 7.89 -4.85
CA GLY A 227 9.33 8.97 -5.02
C GLY A 227 9.05 9.76 -3.71
N ALA A 228 9.78 9.43 -2.65
CA ALA A 228 9.63 10.02 -1.33
C ALA A 228 9.69 11.55 -1.36
N GLY A 229 8.63 12.18 -0.89
CA GLY A 229 8.48 13.62 -0.83
C GLY A 229 7.99 14.30 -2.12
N LEU A 230 7.86 13.56 -3.24
CA LEU A 230 7.31 14.07 -4.49
C LEU A 230 5.90 13.56 -4.76
N LEU A 231 5.62 12.33 -4.35
CA LEU A 231 4.36 11.66 -4.56
C LEU A 231 3.68 11.34 -3.22
N VAL A 232 2.37 11.39 -3.23
CA VAL A 232 1.54 11.00 -2.09
C VAL A 232 0.57 9.92 -2.55
N PRO A 233 0.28 8.89 -1.75
CA PRO A 233 -0.76 7.91 -2.06
C PRO A 233 -2.07 8.60 -2.44
N GLY A 234 -2.71 8.11 -3.50
CA GLY A 234 -3.91 8.72 -4.08
C GLY A 234 -3.67 9.71 -5.22
N MET A 235 -2.43 10.15 -5.47
CA MET A 235 -2.12 10.98 -6.63
C MET A 235 -2.26 10.19 -7.92
N SER A 236 -2.78 10.85 -8.96
CA SER A 236 -2.78 10.33 -10.32
C SER A 236 -1.41 10.51 -10.96
N ILE A 237 -1.01 9.52 -11.74
CA ILE A 237 0.15 9.58 -12.60
C ILE A 237 -0.21 9.15 -14.01
N GLU A 238 0.48 9.71 -14.98
CA GLU A 238 0.56 9.17 -16.33
C GLU A 238 1.89 8.43 -16.49
N SER A 239 1.89 7.30 -17.17
CA SER A 239 3.11 6.55 -17.45
C SER A 239 3.26 6.25 -18.92
N ARG A 240 4.48 6.31 -19.40
CA ARG A 240 4.86 5.95 -20.77
C ARG A 240 5.85 4.80 -20.74
N LEU A 241 5.66 3.85 -21.68
CA LEU A 241 6.65 2.81 -21.93
C LEU A 241 7.98 3.49 -22.29
N GLY A 242 9.04 3.16 -21.60
CA GLY A 242 10.40 3.59 -21.97
C GLY A 242 10.78 2.97 -23.30
N ASP A 243 11.48 3.75 -24.12
CA ASP A 243 12.02 3.32 -25.41
C ASP A 243 13.14 2.29 -25.20
#